data_085eaa5530b7e1778c92ac44dd6957db
#
_entry.id   085eaa5530b7e1778c92ac44dd6957db
#
_cell.length_a   1.000
_cell.length_b   1.000
_cell.length_c   1.000
_cell.angle_alpha   90.00
_cell.angle_beta   90.00
_cell.angle_gamma   90.00
#
_symmetry.space_group_name_H-M   'P 1'
#
loop_
_entity.id
_entity.type
_entity.pdbx_description
1 polymer ?
#
loop_
_entity_poly.entity_id
_entity_poly.type
_entity_poly.pdbx_seq_one_letter_code
_entity_poly.pdbx_strand_id
1 'polypeptide(L)'
;MVRNLYYDVVIAGCGVAGLYTALSLPEDQKILMLSKEGIENCDSMLAQGGIGVMRDEEDYEPYFEDTMKAGHYENRKESVEIMIRSSRGVIDHLLKLGVRFDMNPDGSLNYTREGAHSRPRICFHKDITGKEITTVLQKRVRELPNVTVMEFTAMTDILVSGGA
;
A
#
# COMPACT_ATOMS: atom_id res chain seq x y z
N MET A 1 27.41 -9.26 -20.02
CA MET A 1 28.32 -8.47 -19.13
C MET A 1 27.63 -8.40 -17.78
N VAL A 2 28.26 -8.87 -16.70
CA VAL A 2 27.74 -8.73 -15.32
C VAL A 2 27.96 -7.30 -14.87
N ARG A 3 26.93 -6.68 -14.30
CA ARG A 3 26.98 -5.32 -13.76
C ARG A 3 26.64 -5.35 -12.28
N ASN A 4 27.54 -4.85 -11.45
CA ASN A 4 27.29 -4.69 -10.01
C ASN A 4 26.69 -3.31 -9.76
N LEU A 5 25.59 -3.28 -9.02
CA LEU A 5 24.92 -2.07 -8.56
C LEU A 5 24.83 -2.12 -7.03
N TYR A 6 24.92 -0.96 -6.40
CA TYR A 6 24.91 -0.85 -4.92
C TYR A 6 23.76 0.06 -4.47
N TYR A 7 22.92 -0.48 -3.63
CA TYR A 7 21.77 0.20 -3.02
C TYR A 7 21.68 -0.18 -1.55
N ASP A 8 21.10 0.70 -0.75
CA ASP A 8 20.84 0.43 0.67
C ASP A 8 19.61 -0.44 0.85
N VAL A 9 18.61 -0.26 -0.01
CA VAL A 9 17.36 -1.03 0.00
C VAL A 9 17.00 -1.49 -1.41
N VAL A 10 16.58 -2.74 -1.54
CA VAL A 10 16.00 -3.30 -2.77
C VAL A 10 14.56 -3.72 -2.50
N ILE A 11 13.63 -3.18 -3.28
CA ILE A 11 12.20 -3.50 -3.21
C ILE A 11 11.82 -4.33 -4.44
N ALA A 12 11.45 -5.58 -4.23
CA ALA A 12 10.97 -6.45 -5.30
C ALA A 12 9.45 -6.35 -5.41
N GLY A 13 8.99 -5.68 -6.47
CA GLY A 13 7.58 -5.45 -6.76
C GLY A 13 7.17 -3.99 -6.63
N CYS A 14 6.42 -3.51 -7.62
CA CYS A 14 5.94 -2.13 -7.75
C CYS A 14 4.41 -2.00 -7.57
N GLY A 15 3.80 -2.89 -6.80
CA GLY A 15 2.44 -2.72 -6.30
C GLY A 15 2.37 -1.69 -5.16
N VAL A 16 1.18 -1.42 -4.64
CA VAL A 16 0.95 -0.42 -3.58
C VAL A 16 1.89 -0.59 -2.39
N ALA A 17 2.15 -1.82 -1.93
CA ALA A 17 3.04 -2.08 -0.79
C ALA A 17 4.48 -1.61 -1.08
N GLY A 18 5.04 -1.97 -2.24
CA GLY A 18 6.40 -1.57 -2.61
C GLY A 18 6.52 -0.06 -2.82
N LEU A 19 5.54 0.55 -3.50
CA LEU A 19 5.50 1.99 -3.74
C LEU A 19 5.39 2.78 -2.42
N TYR A 20 4.49 2.37 -1.54
CA TYR A 20 4.30 3.02 -0.26
C TYR A 20 5.53 2.87 0.65
N THR A 21 6.19 1.70 0.60
CA THR A 21 7.46 1.48 1.30
C THR A 21 8.52 2.46 0.81
N ALA A 22 8.72 2.58 -0.51
CA ALA A 22 9.70 3.51 -1.08
C ALA A 22 9.47 4.97 -0.64
N LEU A 23 8.18 5.40 -0.58
CA LEU A 23 7.78 6.74 -0.13
C LEU A 23 7.92 6.95 1.39
N SER A 24 8.07 5.88 2.17
CA SER A 24 8.16 5.93 3.63
C SER A 24 9.59 5.77 4.15
N LEU A 25 10.54 5.43 3.28
CA LEU A 25 11.95 5.30 3.64
C LEU A 25 12.67 6.66 3.68
N PRO A 26 13.75 6.79 4.47
CA PRO A 26 14.55 8.00 4.54
C PRO A 26 15.13 8.41 3.17
N GLU A 27 15.16 9.72 2.91
CA GLU A 27 15.62 10.28 1.62
C GLU A 27 17.14 10.07 1.37
N ASP A 28 17.92 9.82 2.41
CA ASP A 28 19.36 9.53 2.30
C ASP A 28 19.66 8.09 1.90
N GLN A 29 18.69 7.19 1.88
CA GLN A 29 18.84 5.83 1.41
C GLN A 29 18.69 5.73 -0.11
N LYS A 30 19.62 5.04 -0.77
CA LYS A 30 19.51 4.68 -2.19
C LYS A 30 18.63 3.46 -2.35
N ILE A 31 17.53 3.60 -3.04
CA ILE A 31 16.50 2.59 -3.18
C ILE A 31 16.46 2.09 -4.62
N LEU A 32 16.49 0.77 -4.80
CA LEU A 32 16.19 0.10 -6.06
C LEU A 32 14.84 -0.56 -5.99
N MET A 33 13.95 -0.22 -6.91
CA MET A 33 12.69 -0.94 -7.11
C MET A 33 12.78 -1.79 -8.38
N LEU A 34 12.37 -3.05 -8.27
CA LEU A 34 12.34 -3.99 -9.39
C LEU A 34 10.90 -4.30 -9.78
N SER A 35 10.59 -4.17 -11.06
CA SER A 35 9.32 -4.61 -11.63
C SER A 35 9.56 -5.66 -12.72
N LYS A 36 8.89 -6.79 -12.61
CA LYS A 36 8.99 -7.89 -13.59
C LYS A 36 8.49 -7.48 -14.97
N GLU A 37 7.51 -6.58 -15.00
CA GLU A 37 6.94 -5.96 -16.20
C GLU A 37 7.00 -4.43 -16.09
N GLY A 38 6.22 -3.70 -16.88
CA GLY A 38 6.03 -2.27 -16.67
C GLY A 38 5.43 -1.99 -15.28
N ILE A 39 5.80 -0.89 -14.67
CA ILE A 39 5.36 -0.54 -13.30
C ILE A 39 3.84 -0.47 -13.16
N GLU A 40 3.13 -0.18 -14.24
CA GLU A 40 1.68 -0.14 -14.30
C GLU A 40 1.02 -1.53 -14.31
N ASN A 41 1.77 -2.58 -14.62
CA ASN A 41 1.27 -3.95 -14.70
C ASN A 41 1.39 -4.64 -13.34
N CYS A 42 0.52 -4.28 -12.40
CA CYS A 42 0.46 -4.89 -11.08
C CYS A 42 -0.98 -5.09 -10.62
N ASP A 43 -1.20 -6.09 -9.77
CA ASP A 43 -2.54 -6.42 -9.25
C ASP A 43 -3.20 -5.26 -8.52
N SER A 44 -2.40 -4.40 -7.89
CA SER A 44 -2.91 -3.21 -7.21
C SER A 44 -3.65 -2.25 -8.14
N MET A 45 -3.27 -2.19 -9.44
CA MET A 45 -3.98 -1.39 -10.44
C MET A 45 -5.37 -1.92 -10.76
N LEU A 46 -5.62 -3.22 -10.53
CA LEU A 46 -6.87 -3.91 -10.85
C LEU A 46 -7.84 -3.93 -9.67
N ALA A 47 -7.39 -3.56 -8.47
CA ALA A 47 -8.21 -3.58 -7.26
C ALA A 47 -9.35 -2.54 -7.34
N GLN A 48 -10.59 -2.98 -7.13
CA GLN A 48 -11.79 -2.17 -7.28
C GLN A 48 -12.40 -1.75 -5.95
N GLY A 49 -12.54 -2.67 -4.99
CA GLY A 49 -13.34 -2.50 -3.78
C GLY A 49 -13.03 -1.24 -2.98
N GLY A 50 -11.83 -1.07 -2.51
CA GLY A 50 -11.45 0.07 -1.67
C GLY A 50 -10.48 -0.31 -0.57
N ILE A 51 -10.29 0.60 0.38
CA ILE A 51 -9.38 0.43 1.51
C ILE A 51 -10.12 0.65 2.83
N GLY A 52 -10.03 -0.33 3.74
CA GLY A 52 -10.64 -0.27 5.07
C GLY A 52 -9.93 0.73 5.97
N VAL A 53 -10.69 1.51 6.72
CA VAL A 53 -10.16 2.46 7.69
C VAL A 53 -10.98 2.47 8.98
N MET A 54 -10.31 2.51 10.13
CA MET A 54 -10.94 2.69 11.42
C MET A 54 -11.52 4.11 11.52
N ARG A 55 -12.85 4.23 11.67
CA ARG A 55 -13.53 5.52 11.64
C ARG A 55 -13.37 6.31 12.94
N ASP A 56 -13.47 5.63 14.05
CA ASP A 56 -13.39 6.14 15.41
C ASP A 56 -12.97 5.01 16.36
N GLU A 57 -12.80 5.31 17.65
CA GLU A 57 -12.40 4.30 18.65
C GLU A 57 -13.46 3.22 18.85
N GLU A 58 -14.76 3.54 18.67
CA GLU A 58 -15.86 2.57 18.80
C GLU A 58 -15.88 1.57 17.61
N ASP A 59 -15.21 1.91 16.51
CA ASP A 59 -15.09 1.02 15.34
C ASP A 59 -13.94 0.00 15.48
N TYR A 60 -13.07 0.14 16.48
CA TYR A 60 -11.94 -0.76 16.66
C TYR A 60 -12.37 -2.22 16.83
N GLU A 61 -13.18 -2.51 17.85
CA GLU A 61 -13.61 -3.87 18.16
C GLU A 61 -14.41 -4.53 17.02
N PRO A 62 -15.40 -3.85 16.41
CA PRO A 62 -16.09 -4.41 15.24
C PRO A 62 -15.18 -4.66 14.05
N TYR A 63 -14.19 -3.78 13.80
CA TYR A 63 -13.25 -3.95 12.69
C TYR A 63 -12.28 -5.10 12.94
N PHE A 64 -11.81 -5.21 14.18
CA PHE A 64 -10.93 -6.30 14.59
C PHE A 64 -11.65 -7.66 14.44
N GLU A 65 -12.87 -7.78 14.96
CA GLU A 65 -13.66 -9.01 14.85
C GLU A 65 -14.01 -9.37 13.41
N ASP A 66 -14.44 -8.40 12.60
CA ASP A 66 -14.70 -8.60 11.16
C ASP A 66 -13.45 -9.17 10.46
N THR A 67 -12.26 -8.60 10.75
CA THR A 67 -11.00 -9.03 10.15
C THR A 67 -10.57 -10.41 10.61
N MET A 68 -10.67 -10.70 11.91
CA MET A 68 -10.36 -12.01 12.46
C MET A 68 -11.27 -13.10 11.88
N LYS A 69 -12.57 -12.82 11.80
CA LYS A 69 -13.57 -13.74 11.24
C LYS A 69 -13.31 -13.98 9.74
N ALA A 70 -13.01 -12.94 8.96
CA ALA A 70 -12.71 -13.07 7.54
C ALA A 70 -11.48 -13.95 7.29
N GLY A 71 -10.49 -13.91 8.18
CA GLY A 71 -9.31 -14.76 8.15
C GLY A 71 -9.46 -16.08 8.90
N HIS A 72 -10.68 -16.52 9.20
CA HIS A 72 -10.98 -17.76 9.96
C HIS A 72 -10.24 -17.88 11.29
N TYR A 73 -9.90 -16.73 11.91
CA TYR A 73 -9.12 -16.60 13.15
C TYR A 73 -7.67 -17.14 13.07
N GLU A 74 -7.17 -17.36 11.85
CA GLU A 74 -5.76 -17.71 11.60
C GLU A 74 -4.84 -16.48 11.54
N ASN A 75 -5.40 -15.28 11.62
CA ASN A 75 -4.67 -14.02 11.60
C ASN A 75 -3.79 -13.87 12.85
N ARG A 76 -2.62 -13.26 12.67
CA ARG A 76 -1.82 -12.77 13.79
C ARG A 76 -2.48 -11.52 14.38
N LYS A 77 -2.96 -11.60 15.61
CA LYS A 77 -3.71 -10.54 16.29
C LYS A 77 -2.95 -9.22 16.32
N GLU A 78 -1.67 -9.25 16.63
CA GLU A 78 -0.81 -8.07 16.68
C GLU A 78 -0.72 -7.37 15.31
N SER A 79 -0.65 -8.13 14.23
CA SER A 79 -0.63 -7.58 12.87
C SER A 79 -1.96 -6.94 12.49
N VAL A 80 -3.07 -7.55 12.89
CA VAL A 80 -4.42 -6.99 12.68
C VAL A 80 -4.58 -5.69 13.47
N GLU A 81 -4.15 -5.64 14.72
CA GLU A 81 -4.18 -4.44 15.54
C GLU A 81 -3.38 -3.30 14.91
N ILE A 82 -2.13 -3.56 14.50
CA ILE A 82 -1.28 -2.56 13.83
C ILE A 82 -1.96 -2.04 12.57
N MET A 83 -2.49 -2.92 11.73
CA MET A 83 -3.21 -2.56 10.50
C MET A 83 -4.38 -1.63 10.79
N ILE A 84 -5.23 -1.97 11.74
CA ILE A 84 -6.43 -1.20 12.06
C ILE A 84 -6.06 0.16 12.65
N ARG A 85 -5.19 0.20 13.66
CA ARG A 85 -4.83 1.45 14.34
C ARG A 85 -4.06 2.41 13.45
N SER A 86 -3.24 1.90 12.52
CA SER A 86 -2.50 2.74 11.58
C SER A 86 -3.35 3.22 10.39
N SER A 87 -4.51 2.62 10.13
CA SER A 87 -5.29 2.82 8.91
C SER A 87 -5.68 4.28 8.66
N ARG A 88 -6.03 5.04 9.69
CA ARG A 88 -6.35 6.48 9.60
C ARG A 88 -5.15 7.30 9.11
N GLY A 89 -3.99 7.09 9.74
CA GLY A 89 -2.77 7.77 9.35
C GLY A 89 -2.36 7.44 7.91
N VAL A 90 -2.61 6.21 7.45
CA VAL A 90 -2.39 5.82 6.05
C VAL A 90 -3.31 6.59 5.10
N ILE A 91 -4.61 6.68 5.39
CA ILE A 91 -5.55 7.45 4.56
C ILE A 91 -5.16 8.94 4.52
N ASP A 92 -4.83 9.53 5.65
CA ASP A 92 -4.38 10.93 5.72
C ASP A 92 -3.11 11.16 4.89
N HIS A 93 -2.18 10.19 4.92
CA HIS A 93 -0.97 10.26 4.09
C HIS A 93 -1.29 10.13 2.59
N LEU A 94 -2.14 9.20 2.19
CA LEU A 94 -2.58 9.05 0.81
C LEU A 94 -3.25 10.31 0.27
N LEU A 95 -4.10 10.96 1.06
CA LEU A 95 -4.72 12.24 0.72
C LEU A 95 -3.66 13.34 0.50
N LYS A 96 -2.65 13.43 1.39
CA LYS A 96 -1.53 14.39 1.26
C LYS A 96 -0.68 14.12 0.02
N LEU A 97 -0.53 12.88 -0.40
CA LEU A 97 0.16 12.50 -1.64
C LEU A 97 -0.67 12.86 -2.90
N GLY A 98 -1.97 13.14 -2.73
CA GLY A 98 -2.87 13.55 -3.79
C GLY A 98 -3.82 12.46 -4.29
N VAL A 99 -3.93 11.34 -3.57
CA VAL A 99 -4.96 10.31 -3.85
C VAL A 99 -6.34 10.92 -3.60
N ARG A 100 -7.26 10.69 -4.51
CA ARG A 100 -8.64 11.15 -4.40
C ARG A 100 -9.54 10.00 -3.99
N PHE A 101 -10.23 10.17 -2.88
CA PHE A 101 -11.34 9.33 -2.49
C PHE A 101 -12.66 10.05 -2.74
N ASP A 102 -13.75 9.29 -2.86
CA ASP A 102 -15.09 9.88 -2.99
C ASP A 102 -15.47 10.58 -1.69
N MET A 103 -16.04 11.77 -1.82
CA MET A 103 -16.39 12.64 -0.70
C MET A 103 -17.89 12.86 -0.64
N ASN A 104 -18.38 13.12 0.57
CA ASN A 104 -19.72 13.63 0.79
C ASN A 104 -19.83 15.12 0.40
N PRO A 105 -21.03 15.67 0.23
CA PRO A 105 -21.22 17.09 -0.08
C PRO A 105 -20.64 18.07 0.96
N ASP A 106 -20.46 17.63 2.20
CA ASP A 106 -19.86 18.39 3.28
C ASP A 106 -18.31 18.34 3.30
N GLY A 107 -17.71 17.63 2.34
CA GLY A 107 -16.26 17.47 2.25
C GLY A 107 -15.67 16.38 3.14
N SER A 108 -16.47 15.62 3.86
CA SER A 108 -16.02 14.42 4.57
C SER A 108 -15.85 13.24 3.64
N LEU A 109 -15.01 12.25 4.04
CA LEU A 109 -14.85 11.01 3.29
C LEU A 109 -16.18 10.24 3.22
N ASN A 110 -16.53 9.78 2.03
CA ASN A 110 -17.64 8.85 1.85
C ASN A 110 -17.16 7.42 2.12
N TYR A 111 -17.94 6.66 2.88
CA TYR A 111 -17.64 5.28 3.24
C TYR A 111 -18.69 4.33 2.72
N THR A 112 -18.24 3.26 2.08
CA THR A 112 -19.11 2.13 1.73
C THR A 112 -18.85 0.92 2.61
N ARG A 113 -19.76 -0.05 2.54
CA ARG A 113 -19.64 -1.34 3.22
C ARG A 113 -19.42 -2.42 2.16
N GLU A 114 -18.28 -3.05 2.20
CA GLU A 114 -17.96 -4.22 1.40
C GLU A 114 -18.16 -5.52 2.19
N GLY A 115 -18.04 -6.65 1.50
CA GLY A 115 -18.17 -7.96 2.10
C GLY A 115 -17.26 -8.15 3.33
N ALA A 116 -17.71 -8.95 4.28
CA ALA A 116 -17.07 -9.21 5.58
C ALA A 116 -17.03 -8.03 6.57
N HIS A 117 -17.39 -6.80 6.17
CA HIS A 117 -17.44 -5.67 7.09
C HIS A 117 -18.83 -5.47 7.69
N SER A 118 -18.91 -5.35 9.01
CA SER A 118 -20.16 -5.10 9.75
C SER A 118 -20.63 -3.63 9.66
N ARG A 119 -19.69 -2.70 9.40
CA ARG A 119 -19.95 -1.24 9.31
C ARG A 119 -19.39 -0.65 8.01
N PRO A 120 -19.94 0.48 7.51
CA PRO A 120 -19.32 1.25 6.44
C PRO A 120 -18.00 1.85 6.90
N ARG A 121 -16.88 1.36 6.38
CA ARG A 121 -15.52 1.84 6.69
C ARG A 121 -14.56 1.79 5.52
N ILE A 122 -15.07 1.56 4.33
CA ILE A 122 -14.25 1.43 3.13
C ILE A 122 -14.20 2.77 2.42
N CYS A 123 -13.01 3.37 2.34
CA CYS A 123 -12.71 4.50 1.45
C CYS A 123 -12.55 3.97 0.03
N PHE A 124 -13.14 4.64 -0.95
CA PHE A 124 -13.13 4.21 -2.33
C PHE A 124 -13.03 5.40 -3.29
N HIS A 125 -12.64 5.13 -4.51
CA HIS A 125 -12.73 6.06 -5.63
C HIS A 125 -13.48 5.38 -6.77
N LYS A 126 -14.79 5.64 -6.87
CA LYS A 126 -15.67 4.94 -7.83
C LYS A 126 -15.47 3.42 -7.70
N ASP A 127 -15.19 2.72 -8.83
CA ASP A 127 -14.84 1.30 -8.88
C ASP A 127 -13.38 1.07 -9.32
N ILE A 128 -12.52 2.09 -9.18
CA ILE A 128 -11.12 2.07 -9.62
C ILE A 128 -10.15 2.51 -8.51
N THR A 129 -10.46 2.20 -7.27
CA THR A 129 -9.69 2.65 -6.10
C THR A 129 -8.22 2.26 -6.18
N GLY A 130 -7.93 1.02 -6.53
CA GLY A 130 -6.55 0.55 -6.67
C GLY A 130 -5.78 1.29 -7.74
N LYS A 131 -6.42 1.56 -8.90
CA LYS A 131 -5.83 2.34 -9.98
C LYS A 131 -5.51 3.76 -9.54
N GLU A 132 -6.44 4.43 -8.85
CA GLU A 132 -6.22 5.80 -8.34
C GLU A 132 -5.03 5.84 -7.39
N ILE A 133 -5.01 4.98 -6.36
CA ILE A 133 -3.92 4.93 -5.39
C ILE A 133 -2.59 4.63 -6.08
N THR A 134 -2.55 3.55 -6.88
CA THR A 134 -1.30 3.09 -7.50
C THR A 134 -0.72 4.12 -8.45
N THR A 135 -1.57 4.78 -9.28
CA THR A 135 -1.13 5.81 -10.22
C THR A 135 -0.50 7.00 -9.50
N VAL A 136 -1.12 7.46 -8.41
CA VAL A 136 -0.58 8.57 -7.62
C VAL A 136 0.75 8.18 -6.97
N LEU A 137 0.84 7.00 -6.34
CA LEU A 137 2.07 6.54 -5.71
C LEU A 137 3.20 6.35 -6.72
N GLN A 138 2.93 5.79 -7.91
CA GLN A 138 3.91 5.65 -8.98
C GLN A 138 4.48 7.01 -9.40
N LYS A 139 3.59 8.01 -9.57
CA LYS A 139 4.02 9.37 -9.89
C LYS A 139 4.95 9.91 -8.81
N ARG A 140 4.59 9.79 -7.54
CA ARG A 140 5.38 10.29 -6.40
C ARG A 140 6.74 9.58 -6.30
N VAL A 141 6.77 8.26 -6.47
CA VAL A 141 8.02 7.50 -6.47
C VAL A 141 8.96 7.96 -7.58
N ARG A 142 8.44 8.22 -8.79
CA ARG A 142 9.25 8.73 -9.92
C ARG A 142 9.81 10.15 -9.68
N GLU A 143 9.24 10.91 -8.76
CA GLU A 143 9.71 12.24 -8.34
C GLU A 143 10.86 12.17 -7.32
N LEU A 144 11.12 10.99 -6.70
CA LEU A 144 12.16 10.81 -5.69
C LEU A 144 13.55 10.62 -6.34
N PRO A 145 14.53 11.49 -6.04
CA PRO A 145 15.86 11.40 -6.67
C PRO A 145 16.70 10.22 -6.17
N ASN A 146 16.38 9.67 -5.01
CA ASN A 146 17.06 8.54 -4.38
C ASN A 146 16.49 7.17 -4.79
N VAL A 147 15.42 7.13 -5.60
CA VAL A 147 14.77 5.90 -6.06
C VAL A 147 15.09 5.63 -7.53
N THR A 148 15.60 4.44 -7.80
CA THR A 148 15.77 3.91 -9.15
C THR A 148 14.72 2.82 -9.40
N VAL A 149 13.94 2.94 -10.47
CA VAL A 149 12.98 1.90 -10.88
C VAL A 149 13.56 1.17 -12.09
N MET A 150 13.69 -0.15 -11.99
CA MET A 150 14.07 -1.02 -13.09
C MET A 150 12.88 -1.90 -13.47
N GLU A 151 12.28 -1.57 -14.59
CA GLU A 151 11.20 -2.34 -15.20
C GLU A 151 11.74 -3.52 -16.00
N PHE A 152 10.89 -4.49 -16.30
CA PHE A 152 11.25 -5.72 -17.03
C PHE A 152 12.43 -6.47 -16.40
N THR A 153 12.53 -6.39 -15.08
CA THR A 153 13.64 -6.93 -14.29
C THR A 153 13.09 -7.82 -13.17
N ALA A 154 13.41 -9.10 -13.23
CA ALA A 154 12.99 -10.07 -12.23
C ALA A 154 14.12 -10.33 -11.22
N MET A 155 13.77 -10.34 -9.92
CA MET A 155 14.64 -10.89 -8.89
C MET A 155 14.60 -12.42 -8.97
N THR A 156 15.75 -13.05 -9.17
CA THR A 156 15.86 -14.51 -9.32
C THR A 156 16.36 -15.22 -8.07
N ASP A 157 17.17 -14.52 -7.27
CA ASP A 157 17.75 -15.10 -6.07
C ASP A 157 18.20 -14.03 -5.08
N ILE A 158 18.37 -14.42 -3.82
CA ILE A 158 18.95 -13.60 -2.74
C ILE A 158 20.18 -14.35 -2.21
N LEU A 159 21.36 -13.82 -2.53
CA LEU A 159 22.60 -14.38 -2.05
C LEU A 159 23.07 -13.62 -0.79
N VAL A 160 23.16 -14.34 0.32
CA VAL A 160 23.63 -13.76 1.59
C VAL A 160 25.09 -14.19 1.82
N SER A 161 25.99 -13.21 1.91
CA SER A 161 27.38 -13.44 2.27
C SER A 161 27.65 -12.98 3.70
N GLY A 162 28.23 -13.86 4.52
CA GLY A 162 28.57 -13.56 5.91
C GLY A 162 27.34 -13.64 6.82
N GLY A 163 26.99 -14.85 7.21
CA GLY A 163 25.91 -15.05 8.20
C GLY A 163 26.26 -14.37 9.51
N ALA A 164 25.31 -13.57 10.03
CA ALA A 164 25.27 -13.16 11.41
C ALA A 164 24.69 -14.29 12.25
#